data_f665b030a647e25c83739f3f3d17d5e3
#
_entry.id   f665b030a647e25c83739f3f3d17d5e3
#
_cell.length_a   1.000
_cell.length_b   1.000
_cell.length_c   1.000
_cell.angle_alpha   90.00
_cell.angle_beta   90.00
_cell.angle_gamma   90.00
#
_symmetry.space_group_name_H-M   'P 1'
#
loop_
_entity.id
_entity.type
_entity.pdbx_description
1 polymer ?
#
loop_
_entity_poly.entity_id
_entity_poly.type
_entity_poly.pdbx_seq_one_letter_code
_entity_poly.pdbx_strand_id
1 'polypeptide(L)'
;PMIENLAACCAPLGADAYLVGGSVRDWLLSAKPGQDIDIAVSGDPEAIAREIACRFGGTVVPLSPAHGIVRVAVPADDGAEDGPWNIDVDGFTGTIEADLARRDFSVNAMAVPLAGWPSSDSLIDMFGGRADLATKTIRALGPTVFQDDPGRLMRTVRLAGQLKFRVEPGTSKLI
;
A
#
# COMPACT_ATOMS: atom_id res chain seq x y z
N PRO A 1 -5.17 8.54 -15.08
CA PRO A 1 -5.52 9.15 -13.99
C PRO A 1 -4.52 9.16 -12.85
N MET A 2 -4.96 9.21 -11.59
CA MET A 2 -4.06 9.55 -10.47
C MET A 2 -2.79 8.68 -10.43
N ILE A 3 -2.91 7.37 -10.33
CA ILE A 3 -1.76 6.45 -10.16
C ILE A 3 -0.75 6.54 -11.32
N GLU A 4 -1.18 6.65 -12.56
CA GLU A 4 -0.29 6.82 -13.72
C GLU A 4 0.56 8.09 -13.61
N ASN A 5 -0.01 9.14 -13.04
CA ASN A 5 0.70 10.40 -12.83
C ASN A 5 1.70 10.33 -11.66
N LEU A 6 1.50 9.44 -10.67
CA LEU A 6 2.44 9.28 -9.56
C LEU A 6 3.81 8.76 -10.03
N ALA A 7 3.85 7.87 -11.03
CA ALA A 7 5.12 7.42 -11.62
C ALA A 7 5.95 8.60 -12.16
N ALA A 8 5.29 9.59 -12.76
CA ALA A 8 5.94 10.77 -13.29
C ALA A 8 6.48 11.73 -12.20
N CYS A 9 6.00 11.64 -10.96
CA CYS A 9 6.55 12.38 -9.82
C CYS A 9 7.82 11.71 -9.26
N CYS A 10 7.91 10.38 -9.32
CA CYS A 10 9.03 9.63 -8.77
C CYS A 10 10.24 9.58 -9.72
N ALA A 11 9.99 9.48 -11.03
CA ALA A 11 11.03 9.32 -12.04
C ALA A 11 12.13 10.43 -12.03
N PRO A 12 11.82 11.73 -11.89
CA PRO A 12 12.84 12.78 -11.84
C PRO A 12 13.77 12.68 -10.62
N LEU A 13 13.31 12.04 -9.55
CA LEU A 13 14.06 11.83 -8.31
C LEU A 13 14.86 10.52 -8.32
N GLY A 14 14.81 9.75 -9.43
CA GLY A 14 15.53 8.48 -9.58
C GLY A 14 15.04 7.38 -8.64
N ALA A 15 13.81 7.49 -8.15
CA ALA A 15 13.25 6.54 -7.21
C ALA A 15 12.41 5.47 -7.91
N ASP A 16 12.66 4.19 -7.56
CA ASP A 16 11.70 3.13 -7.85
C ASP A 16 10.47 3.31 -6.97
N ALA A 17 9.30 3.20 -7.57
CA ALA A 17 8.04 3.39 -6.88
C ALA A 17 7.04 2.29 -7.20
N TYR A 18 6.36 1.82 -6.16
CA TYR A 18 5.42 0.70 -6.23
C TYR A 18 4.11 1.08 -5.55
N LEU A 19 2.99 0.71 -6.18
CA LEU A 19 1.72 0.62 -5.48
C LEU A 19 1.78 -0.60 -4.56
N VAL A 20 1.36 -0.47 -3.31
CA VAL A 20 1.51 -1.53 -2.31
C VAL A 20 0.28 -1.68 -1.41
N GLY A 21 0.29 -2.69 -0.57
CA GLY A 21 -0.61 -2.80 0.56
C GLY A 21 -2.09 -2.92 0.21
N GLY A 22 -2.89 -2.14 0.92
CA GLY A 22 -4.35 -2.09 0.73
C GLY A 22 -4.75 -1.67 -0.67
N SER A 23 -4.00 -0.78 -1.28
CA SER A 23 -4.27 -0.27 -2.63
C SER A 23 -4.18 -1.36 -3.70
N VAL A 24 -3.18 -2.25 -3.63
CA VAL A 24 -3.07 -3.40 -4.56
C VAL A 24 -4.19 -4.39 -4.32
N ARG A 25 -4.47 -4.71 -3.05
CA ARG A 25 -5.57 -5.61 -2.67
C ARG A 25 -6.90 -5.13 -3.22
N ASP A 26 -7.24 -3.86 -2.99
CA ASP A 26 -8.54 -3.30 -3.35
C ASP A 26 -8.68 -3.17 -4.87
N TRP A 27 -7.59 -2.84 -5.57
CA TRP A 27 -7.55 -2.89 -7.02
C TRP A 27 -7.82 -4.30 -7.57
N LEU A 28 -7.18 -5.33 -7.00
CA LEU A 28 -7.41 -6.73 -7.43
C LEU A 28 -8.82 -7.23 -7.14
N LEU A 29 -9.49 -6.70 -6.10
CA LEU A 29 -10.86 -7.07 -5.74
C LEU A 29 -11.92 -6.33 -6.56
N SER A 30 -11.69 -5.06 -6.89
CA SER A 30 -12.71 -4.17 -7.47
C SER A 30 -12.37 -3.66 -8.88
N ALA A 31 -11.18 -3.97 -9.39
CA ALA A 31 -10.60 -3.40 -10.62
C ALA A 31 -10.52 -1.85 -10.61
N LYS A 32 -10.73 -1.22 -9.47
CA LYS A 32 -10.56 0.22 -9.26
C LYS A 32 -9.74 0.46 -7.99
N PRO A 33 -8.73 1.32 -8.03
CA PRO A 33 -8.06 1.78 -6.81
C PRO A 33 -9.04 2.62 -5.97
N GLY A 34 -8.90 2.51 -4.65
CA GLY A 34 -9.58 3.42 -3.72
C GLY A 34 -8.98 4.83 -3.75
N GLN A 35 -9.56 5.73 -2.98
CA GLN A 35 -9.06 7.10 -2.80
C GLN A 35 -7.86 7.17 -1.84
N ASP A 36 -7.65 6.13 -1.04
CA ASP A 36 -6.45 5.95 -0.22
C ASP A 36 -5.45 5.12 -1.02
N ILE A 37 -4.32 5.73 -1.38
CA ILE A 37 -3.26 5.13 -2.19
C ILE A 37 -2.01 4.96 -1.32
N ASP A 38 -1.55 3.71 -1.18
CA ASP A 38 -0.30 3.39 -0.51
C ASP A 38 0.81 3.18 -1.55
N ILE A 39 1.88 3.95 -1.51
CA ILE A 39 3.07 3.75 -2.35
C ILE A 39 4.32 3.53 -1.51
N ALA A 40 5.16 2.60 -1.96
CA ALA A 40 6.50 2.38 -1.42
C ALA A 40 7.54 2.92 -2.40
N VAL A 41 8.55 3.64 -1.90
CA VAL A 41 9.56 4.31 -2.73
C VAL A 41 10.98 4.02 -2.24
N SER A 42 11.93 3.83 -3.18
CA SER A 42 13.35 3.57 -2.87
C SER A 42 14.15 4.84 -2.55
N GLY A 43 13.51 6.01 -2.50
CA GLY A 43 14.16 7.30 -2.29
C GLY A 43 13.72 7.99 -1.00
N ASP A 44 13.87 9.32 -0.99
CA ASP A 44 13.38 10.17 0.09
C ASP A 44 11.86 10.34 -0.03
N PRO A 45 11.05 9.75 0.87
CA PRO A 45 9.59 9.83 0.80
C PRO A 45 9.08 11.26 0.96
N GLU A 46 9.79 12.11 1.70
CA GLU A 46 9.39 13.50 1.90
C GLU A 46 9.60 14.34 0.63
N ALA A 47 10.70 14.13 -0.08
CA ALA A 47 10.95 14.79 -1.36
C ALA A 47 9.91 14.39 -2.41
N ILE A 48 9.58 13.09 -2.48
CA ILE A 48 8.55 12.57 -3.38
C ILE A 48 7.16 13.10 -3.01
N ALA A 49 6.82 13.14 -1.71
CA ALA A 49 5.56 13.70 -1.24
C ALA A 49 5.41 15.19 -1.60
N ARG A 50 6.49 15.97 -1.50
CA ARG A 50 6.48 17.39 -1.92
C ARG A 50 6.26 17.54 -3.43
N GLU A 51 6.88 16.69 -4.25
CA GLU A 51 6.68 16.70 -5.70
C GLU A 51 5.23 16.35 -6.06
N ILE A 52 4.66 15.32 -5.41
CA ILE A 52 3.24 14.96 -5.58
C ILE A 52 2.34 16.13 -5.17
N ALA A 53 2.57 16.74 -4.00
CA ALA A 53 1.79 17.86 -3.51
C ALA A 53 1.87 19.07 -4.45
N CYS A 54 3.05 19.39 -4.98
CA CYS A 54 3.24 20.46 -5.94
C CYS A 54 2.45 20.22 -7.23
N ARG A 55 2.48 18.98 -7.74
CA ARG A 55 1.85 18.63 -9.01
C ARG A 55 0.32 18.56 -8.94
N PHE A 56 -0.23 18.15 -7.80
CA PHE A 56 -1.68 17.93 -7.62
C PHE A 56 -2.37 18.94 -6.70
N GLY A 57 -1.67 19.98 -6.27
CA GLY A 57 -2.24 20.99 -5.36
C GLY A 57 -2.54 20.43 -3.97
N GLY A 58 -1.79 19.40 -3.54
CA GLY A 58 -2.01 18.74 -2.25
C GLY A 58 -1.25 19.37 -1.09
N THR A 59 -1.53 18.86 0.11
CA THR A 59 -0.84 19.23 1.36
C THR A 59 -0.08 18.04 1.91
N VAL A 60 1.19 18.24 2.29
CA VAL A 60 2.05 17.22 2.89
C VAL A 60 1.81 17.17 4.40
N VAL A 61 1.51 15.97 4.92
CA VAL A 61 1.24 15.73 6.34
C VAL A 61 2.13 14.58 6.83
N PRO A 62 3.06 14.78 7.76
CA PRO A 62 3.81 13.70 8.38
C PRO A 62 2.88 12.79 9.19
N LEU A 63 2.82 11.50 8.86
CA LEU A 63 2.02 10.51 9.61
C LEU A 63 2.85 9.82 10.68
N SER A 64 4.06 9.41 10.36
CA SER A 64 4.96 8.72 11.28
C SER A 64 6.40 9.18 11.04
N PRO A 65 6.85 10.26 11.71
CA PRO A 65 8.23 10.74 11.56
C PRO A 65 9.28 9.66 11.90
N ALA A 66 8.98 8.79 12.87
CA ALA A 66 9.86 7.70 13.26
C ALA A 66 10.05 6.63 12.17
N HIS A 67 9.07 6.48 11.27
CA HIS A 67 9.11 5.48 10.19
C HIS A 67 9.22 6.13 8.81
N GLY A 68 9.31 7.46 8.72
CA GLY A 68 9.42 8.17 7.45
C GLY A 68 8.16 8.11 6.58
N ILE A 69 6.98 7.86 7.16
CA ILE A 69 5.72 7.78 6.41
C ILE A 69 5.11 9.18 6.31
N VAL A 70 4.84 9.59 5.08
CA VAL A 70 4.30 10.92 4.76
C VAL A 70 3.03 10.78 3.94
N ARG A 71 1.98 11.52 4.31
CA ARG A 71 0.73 11.60 3.54
C ARG A 71 0.70 12.85 2.68
N VAL A 72 0.22 12.73 1.46
CA VAL A 72 -0.22 13.85 0.64
C VAL A 72 -1.74 13.83 0.55
N ALA A 73 -2.38 14.83 1.12
CA ALA A 73 -3.81 15.04 0.99
C ALA A 73 -4.06 15.92 -0.23
N VAL A 74 -4.66 15.36 -1.27
CA VAL A 74 -5.01 16.07 -2.52
C VAL A 74 -6.50 16.37 -2.47
N PRO A 75 -6.92 17.64 -2.59
CA PRO A 75 -8.34 18.00 -2.58
C PRO A 75 -9.06 17.40 -3.81
N ALA A 76 -10.37 17.27 -3.71
CA ALA A 76 -11.18 16.98 -4.89
C ALA A 76 -11.16 18.19 -5.82
N ASP A 77 -11.05 17.95 -7.12
CA ASP A 77 -11.27 19.01 -8.11
C ASP A 77 -12.75 19.39 -8.15
N ASP A 78 -13.05 20.68 -8.31
CA ASP A 78 -14.41 21.19 -8.46
C ASP A 78 -15.08 20.54 -9.68
N GLY A 79 -16.06 19.64 -9.41
CA GLY A 79 -16.80 18.93 -10.44
C GLY A 79 -16.23 17.58 -10.89
N ALA A 80 -15.14 17.10 -10.27
CA ALA A 80 -14.66 15.75 -10.50
C ALA A 80 -15.54 14.72 -9.78
N GLU A 81 -15.81 13.60 -10.44
CA GLU A 81 -16.49 12.45 -9.82
C GLU A 81 -15.62 11.77 -8.76
N ASP A 82 -14.30 11.98 -8.85
CA ASP A 82 -13.33 11.47 -7.90
C ASP A 82 -13.19 12.44 -6.72
N GLY A 83 -13.45 11.95 -5.50
CA GLY A 83 -13.30 12.70 -4.26
C GLY A 83 -11.83 13.01 -3.91
N PRO A 84 -11.56 13.53 -2.69
CA PRO A 84 -10.21 13.82 -2.27
C PRO A 84 -9.37 12.54 -2.22
N TRP A 85 -8.06 12.64 -2.57
CA TRP A 85 -7.12 11.52 -2.51
C TRP A 85 -6.20 11.65 -1.30
N ASN A 86 -5.95 10.55 -0.65
CA ASN A 86 -4.90 10.42 0.35
C ASN A 86 -3.80 9.51 -0.22
N ILE A 87 -2.60 10.03 -0.36
CA ILE A 87 -1.47 9.27 -0.90
C ILE A 87 -0.44 9.11 0.21
N ASP A 88 -0.30 7.90 0.72
CA ASP A 88 0.69 7.55 1.73
C ASP A 88 1.98 7.11 1.03
N VAL A 89 3.06 7.83 1.32
CA VAL A 89 4.39 7.58 0.77
C VAL A 89 5.26 7.00 1.88
N ASP A 90 5.64 5.72 1.74
CA ASP A 90 6.53 4.99 2.66
C ASP A 90 7.88 4.75 2.00
N GLY A 91 8.97 5.12 2.67
CA GLY A 91 10.32 4.87 2.20
C GLY A 91 10.78 3.45 2.55
N PHE A 92 11.40 2.75 1.60
CA PHE A 92 12.07 1.50 1.89
C PHE A 92 13.56 1.55 1.55
N THR A 93 14.35 0.72 2.23
CA THR A 93 15.77 0.50 1.94
C THR A 93 16.00 -0.93 1.47
N GLY A 94 16.94 -1.12 0.54
CA GLY A 94 17.17 -2.43 -0.07
C GLY A 94 16.20 -2.72 -1.20
N THR A 95 15.46 -3.82 -1.13
CA THR A 95 14.57 -4.28 -2.19
C THR A 95 13.10 -4.21 -1.78
N ILE A 96 12.20 -4.11 -2.74
CA ILE A 96 10.75 -4.12 -2.47
C ILE A 96 10.30 -5.45 -1.82
N GLU A 97 10.95 -6.55 -2.18
CA GLU A 97 10.68 -7.87 -1.59
C GLU A 97 10.96 -7.88 -0.08
N ALA A 98 12.05 -7.23 0.35
CA ALA A 98 12.38 -7.09 1.77
C ALA A 98 11.34 -6.22 2.50
N ASP A 99 10.82 -5.18 1.84
CA ASP A 99 9.72 -4.37 2.38
C ASP A 99 8.44 -5.18 2.53
N LEU A 100 8.06 -5.95 1.51
CA LEU A 100 6.88 -6.80 1.56
C LEU A 100 6.96 -7.86 2.66
N ALA A 101 8.15 -8.41 2.93
CA ALA A 101 8.36 -9.44 3.95
C ALA A 101 8.12 -8.96 5.39
N ARG A 102 8.24 -7.67 5.67
CA ARG A 102 8.00 -7.08 7.01
C ARG A 102 6.53 -6.71 7.27
N ARG A 103 5.64 -6.89 6.27
CA ARG A 103 4.22 -6.56 6.38
C ARG A 103 3.45 -7.56 7.23
N ASP A 104 2.17 -7.27 7.46
CA ASP A 104 1.33 -8.05 8.37
C ASP A 104 0.74 -9.32 7.73
N PHE A 105 0.06 -9.15 6.59
CA PHE A 105 -0.73 -10.22 5.96
C PHE A 105 -0.38 -10.36 4.48
N SER A 106 -0.50 -11.59 3.96
CA SER A 106 -0.26 -11.90 2.54
C SER A 106 -1.05 -11.00 1.59
N VAL A 107 -2.31 -10.74 1.90
CA VAL A 107 -3.20 -9.87 1.09
C VAL A 107 -2.78 -8.40 1.05
N ASN A 108 -1.90 -7.96 1.96
CA ASN A 108 -1.32 -6.62 2.00
C ASN A 108 0.17 -6.61 1.62
N ALA A 109 0.76 -7.78 1.30
CA ALA A 109 2.17 -7.94 0.98
C ALA A 109 2.38 -8.20 -0.52
N MET A 110 1.73 -7.40 -1.32
CA MET A 110 1.83 -7.38 -2.77
C MET A 110 2.24 -5.99 -3.25
N ALA A 111 2.94 -5.94 -4.38
CA ALA A 111 3.36 -4.68 -5.00
C ALA A 111 3.18 -4.71 -6.52
N VAL A 112 2.92 -3.55 -7.11
CA VAL A 112 2.92 -3.33 -8.56
C VAL A 112 3.79 -2.11 -8.86
N PRO A 113 4.83 -2.22 -9.72
CA PRO A 113 5.61 -1.06 -10.14
C PRO A 113 4.72 0.01 -10.76
N LEU A 114 4.84 1.25 -10.31
CA LEU A 114 4.06 2.35 -10.89
C LEU A 114 4.37 2.56 -12.38
N ALA A 115 5.60 2.30 -12.80
CA ALA A 115 6.01 2.38 -14.22
C ALA A 115 5.29 1.38 -15.13
N GLY A 116 4.73 0.31 -14.59
CA GLY A 116 3.99 -0.74 -15.33
C GLY A 116 2.47 -0.71 -15.10
N TRP A 117 1.99 0.24 -14.32
CA TRP A 117 0.56 0.36 -13.99
C TRP A 117 -0.30 0.63 -15.25
N PRO A 118 -1.48 0.00 -15.42
CA PRO A 118 -2.20 -0.91 -14.49
C PRO A 118 -2.03 -2.41 -14.83
N SER A 119 -0.85 -2.87 -15.27
CA SER A 119 -0.65 -4.28 -15.66
C SER A 119 -0.51 -5.20 -14.45
N SER A 120 -1.38 -6.23 -14.37
CA SER A 120 -1.26 -7.30 -13.38
C SER A 120 -0.11 -8.28 -13.67
N ASP A 121 0.51 -8.20 -14.86
CA ASP A 121 1.62 -9.07 -15.24
C ASP A 121 2.91 -8.72 -14.50
N SER A 122 2.99 -7.46 -13.98
CA SER A 122 4.09 -6.98 -13.16
C SER A 122 3.85 -7.13 -11.65
N LEU A 123 2.79 -7.83 -11.23
CA LEU A 123 2.49 -8.05 -9.81
C LEU A 123 3.59 -8.85 -9.11
N ILE A 124 4.15 -8.27 -8.06
CA ILE A 124 5.08 -8.92 -7.15
C ILE A 124 4.25 -9.50 -5.99
N ASP A 125 4.15 -10.83 -5.94
CA ASP A 125 3.40 -11.57 -4.93
C ASP A 125 4.20 -12.79 -4.45
N MET A 126 5.08 -12.57 -3.51
CA MET A 126 5.95 -13.62 -2.95
C MET A 126 5.27 -14.47 -1.87
N PHE A 127 4.19 -13.97 -1.30
CA PHE A 127 3.53 -14.57 -0.14
C PHE A 127 2.16 -15.17 -0.45
N GLY A 128 1.78 -15.23 -1.73
CA GLY A 128 0.53 -15.83 -2.18
C GLY A 128 -0.71 -14.98 -1.85
N GLY A 129 -0.55 -13.67 -1.77
CA GLY A 129 -1.65 -12.73 -1.48
C GLY A 129 -2.80 -12.86 -2.46
N ARG A 130 -2.52 -13.03 -3.76
CA ARG A 130 -3.53 -13.24 -4.79
C ARG A 130 -4.34 -14.53 -4.57
N ALA A 131 -3.68 -15.60 -4.14
CA ALA A 131 -4.36 -16.86 -3.83
C ALA A 131 -5.24 -16.73 -2.57
N ASP A 132 -4.73 -16.02 -1.54
CA ASP A 132 -5.49 -15.75 -0.33
C ASP A 132 -6.68 -14.79 -0.58
N LEU A 133 -6.57 -13.84 -1.49
CA LEU A 133 -7.70 -13.04 -1.97
C LEU A 133 -8.78 -13.90 -2.61
N ALA A 134 -8.39 -14.81 -3.52
CA ALA A 134 -9.32 -15.70 -4.20
C ALA A 134 -10.05 -16.64 -3.22
N THR A 135 -9.37 -17.09 -2.16
CA THR A 135 -9.93 -17.94 -1.11
C THR A 135 -10.53 -17.19 0.07
N LYS A 136 -10.55 -15.84 0.03
CA LYS A 136 -11.06 -14.96 1.09
C LYS A 136 -10.42 -15.28 2.44
N THR A 137 -9.09 -15.29 2.48
CA THR A 137 -8.32 -15.72 3.65
C THR A 137 -7.39 -14.60 4.12
N ILE A 138 -7.32 -14.35 5.43
CA ILE A 138 -6.33 -13.50 6.08
C ILE A 138 -5.25 -14.40 6.65
N ARG A 139 -4.04 -14.33 6.11
CA ARG A 139 -2.87 -15.11 6.51
C ARG A 139 -1.75 -14.17 6.98
N ALA A 140 -1.24 -14.41 8.18
CA ALA A 140 -0.06 -13.72 8.71
C ALA A 140 1.20 -14.18 7.98
N LEU A 141 2.15 -13.25 7.77
CA LEU A 141 3.40 -13.55 7.03
C LEU A 141 4.44 -14.30 7.87
N GLY A 142 4.34 -14.27 9.18
CA GLY A 142 5.30 -14.95 10.03
C GLY A 142 4.79 -15.19 11.45
N PRO A 143 5.51 -16.01 12.23
CA PRO A 143 5.10 -16.38 13.58
C PRO A 143 5.20 -15.23 14.59
N THR A 144 6.03 -14.22 14.33
CA THR A 144 6.27 -13.08 15.23
C THR A 144 5.42 -11.85 14.90
N VAL A 145 4.59 -11.92 13.86
CA VAL A 145 3.87 -10.78 13.27
C VAL A 145 3.12 -9.94 14.32
N PHE A 146 2.52 -10.58 15.33
CA PHE A 146 1.79 -9.91 16.41
C PHE A 146 2.68 -9.48 17.59
N GLN A 147 3.87 -10.07 17.71
CA GLN A 147 4.89 -9.67 18.68
C GLN A 147 5.62 -8.42 18.20
N ASP A 148 5.89 -8.35 16.89
CA ASP A 148 6.58 -7.22 16.26
C ASP A 148 5.72 -5.93 16.30
N ASP A 149 4.40 -6.08 16.15
CA ASP A 149 3.42 -4.99 16.28
C ASP A 149 2.07 -5.55 16.78
N PRO A 150 1.77 -5.39 18.10
CA PRO A 150 0.50 -5.82 18.68
C PRO A 150 -0.75 -5.18 18.05
N GLY A 151 -0.60 -4.00 17.41
CA GLY A 151 -1.70 -3.34 16.70
C GLY A 151 -2.24 -4.17 15.52
N ARG A 152 -1.45 -5.11 15.02
CA ARG A 152 -1.85 -6.04 13.95
C ARG A 152 -2.95 -7.01 14.39
N LEU A 153 -3.11 -7.26 15.70
CA LEU A 153 -4.26 -8.02 16.22
C LEU A 153 -5.59 -7.34 15.88
N MET A 154 -5.70 -6.04 16.18
CA MET A 154 -6.89 -5.27 15.86
C MET A 154 -7.08 -5.12 14.35
N ARG A 155 -5.97 -5.02 13.59
CA ARG A 155 -5.99 -4.99 12.14
C ARG A 155 -6.53 -6.30 11.55
N THR A 156 -6.22 -7.47 12.16
CA THR A 156 -6.78 -8.77 11.76
C THR A 156 -8.31 -8.75 11.84
N VAL A 157 -8.85 -8.34 12.99
CA VAL A 157 -10.31 -8.29 13.22
C VAL A 157 -10.97 -7.31 12.24
N ARG A 158 -10.37 -6.13 12.07
CA ARG A 158 -10.87 -5.12 11.14
C ARG A 158 -10.91 -5.64 9.70
N LEU A 159 -9.82 -6.22 9.21
CA LEU A 159 -9.75 -6.74 7.83
C LEU A 159 -10.72 -7.91 7.62
N ALA A 160 -10.79 -8.85 8.57
CA ALA A 160 -11.72 -9.97 8.48
C ALA A 160 -13.17 -9.49 8.38
N GLY A 161 -13.55 -8.47 9.19
CA GLY A 161 -14.89 -7.88 9.15
C GLY A 161 -15.18 -7.10 7.87
N GLN A 162 -14.27 -6.20 7.48
CA GLN A 162 -14.44 -5.35 6.29
C GLN A 162 -14.49 -6.14 4.99
N LEU A 163 -13.58 -7.10 4.82
CA LEU A 163 -13.47 -7.90 3.61
C LEU A 163 -14.40 -9.13 3.63
N LYS A 164 -14.98 -9.46 4.79
CA LYS A 164 -15.72 -10.71 5.02
C LYS A 164 -14.87 -11.95 4.70
N PHE A 165 -13.60 -11.89 5.10
CA PHE A 165 -12.62 -12.95 4.95
C PHE A 165 -12.50 -13.75 6.25
N ARG A 166 -12.13 -15.03 6.13
CA ARG A 166 -11.79 -15.88 7.28
C ARG A 166 -10.32 -15.70 7.67
N VAL A 167 -10.04 -15.78 8.96
CA VAL A 167 -8.66 -15.85 9.44
C VAL A 167 -8.15 -17.29 9.26
N GLU A 168 -6.97 -17.45 8.70
CA GLU A 168 -6.34 -18.75 8.48
C GLU A 168 -6.05 -19.43 9.82
N PRO A 169 -6.23 -20.77 9.97
CA PRO A 169 -6.08 -21.45 11.25
C PRO A 169 -4.70 -21.31 11.91
N GLY A 170 -3.61 -21.27 11.12
CA GLY A 170 -2.25 -21.00 11.63
C GLY A 170 -2.13 -19.58 12.20
N THR A 171 -2.68 -18.59 11.50
CA THR A 171 -2.76 -17.20 11.96
C THR A 171 -3.57 -17.08 13.26
N SER A 172 -4.71 -17.78 13.36
CA SER A 172 -5.54 -17.79 14.57
C SER A 172 -4.83 -18.35 15.81
N LYS A 173 -3.85 -19.23 15.64
CA LYS A 173 -3.06 -19.78 16.74
C LYS A 173 -1.97 -18.84 17.24
N LEU A 174 -1.65 -17.79 16.49
CA LEU A 174 -0.68 -16.77 16.86
C LEU A 174 -1.32 -15.63 17.68
N ILE A 175 -2.66 -15.55 17.67
CA ILE A 175 -3.48 -14.59 18.41
C ILE A 175 -3.71 -15.12 19.83
#